data_1c993c714b6433cca64c5935638a2b79
#
_entry.id   1c993c714b6433cca64c5935638a2b79
#
_cell.length_a   1.000
_cell.length_b   1.000
_cell.length_c   1.000
_cell.angle_alpha   90.00
_cell.angle_beta   90.00
_cell.angle_gamma   90.00
#
_symmetry.space_group_name_H-M   'P 1'
#
loop_
_entity.id
_entity.type
_entity.pdbx_description
1 polymer ?
#
loop_
_entity_poly.entity_id
_entity_poly.type
_entity_poly.pdbx_seq_one_letter_code
_entity_poly.pdbx_strand_id
1 'polypeptide(L)'
;LTAAKSYYGKDLKDLSIAQLALLAGIPQAPSQYDPYTNPEAAQNRRDTVLSEMYEDGNITKSEYDTAVATPVTDGLQTLTESTSYEPYLDNYIKEVIQEVSDKTGQDIYSAGLKVYTNVDTDVQKYLWDVYNTDYYVTYPDSDLQVASTIVDVQTGKVIAQLGSRNQDTTVSLGTNQAVLTDRDWGSTMKPITDYAPAIEHGVYTSTSDITSDSKAYWPGTSTQIYNWDRQYYGNMTIQTAIQQSRNVPAVKALESVGLNKAKSFLEGLGIYYPQLYYSNAISSSTSDSDEKYGASSEKMASAYAAFANGGIYYEPQYVNKVEFNDGTSKTFDTSGSRAMKETTAYLMTSMLKTVLTYGTGTEAAISGVYQAGKTGTSNY
;
A
#
# COMPACT_ATOMS: atom_id res chain seq x y z
N LEU A 1 25.71 15.86 3.50
CA LEU A 1 26.51 15.28 2.40
C LEU A 1 25.73 15.28 1.09
N THR A 2 24.51 14.76 1.03
CA THR A 2 23.68 14.72 -0.19
C THR A 2 23.42 16.10 -0.78
N ALA A 3 23.04 17.10 0.03
CA ALA A 3 22.81 18.45 -0.44
C ALA A 3 24.03 19.09 -1.13
N ALA A 4 25.25 18.87 -0.61
CA ALA A 4 26.48 19.35 -1.24
C ALA A 4 26.66 18.77 -2.65
N LYS A 5 26.35 17.50 -2.84
CA LYS A 5 26.39 16.85 -4.15
C LYS A 5 25.27 17.35 -5.08
N SER A 6 24.04 17.47 -4.57
CA SER A 6 22.89 17.87 -5.38
C SER A 6 22.98 19.33 -5.84
N TYR A 7 23.29 20.26 -4.93
CA TYR A 7 23.33 21.69 -5.23
C TYR A 7 24.62 22.12 -5.96
N TYR A 8 25.77 21.47 -5.64
CA TYR A 8 27.09 21.94 -6.09
C TYR A 8 27.94 20.88 -6.76
N GLY A 9 27.55 19.60 -6.78
CA GLY A 9 28.34 18.50 -7.33
C GLY A 9 29.65 18.23 -6.57
N LYS A 10 29.80 18.78 -5.36
CA LYS A 10 31.04 18.76 -4.60
C LYS A 10 30.92 17.93 -3.31
N ASP A 11 32.03 17.52 -2.74
CA ASP A 11 32.08 17.05 -1.38
C ASP A 11 31.94 18.23 -0.39
N LEU A 12 31.38 17.97 0.79
CA LEU A 12 31.15 19.00 1.81
C LEU A 12 32.39 19.82 2.12
N LYS A 13 33.57 19.16 2.17
CA LYS A 13 34.87 19.78 2.46
C LYS A 13 35.37 20.73 1.37
N ASP A 14 34.81 20.65 0.16
CA ASP A 14 35.22 21.41 -1.01
C ASP A 14 34.27 22.58 -1.30
N LEU A 15 33.26 22.79 -0.42
CA LEU A 15 32.34 23.91 -0.51
C LEU A 15 32.97 25.21 0.03
N SER A 16 32.62 26.33 -0.60
CA SER A 16 32.96 27.65 -0.09
C SER A 16 32.12 27.99 1.17
N ILE A 17 32.58 28.98 1.96
CA ILE A 17 31.84 29.46 3.14
C ILE A 17 30.44 29.91 2.76
N ALA A 18 30.28 30.64 1.63
CA ALA A 18 28.98 31.05 1.13
C ALA A 18 28.06 29.85 0.83
N GLN A 19 28.60 28.79 0.22
CA GLN A 19 27.86 27.57 -0.08
C GLN A 19 27.47 26.78 1.17
N LEU A 20 28.39 26.69 2.13
CA LEU A 20 28.09 26.05 3.44
C LEU A 20 27.00 26.81 4.20
N ALA A 21 27.05 28.13 4.24
CA ALA A 21 26.06 28.96 4.92
C ALA A 21 24.68 28.84 4.26
N LEU A 22 24.60 28.77 2.93
CA LEU A 22 23.34 28.53 2.24
C LEU A 22 22.74 27.16 2.62
N LEU A 23 23.53 26.10 2.53
CA LEU A 23 23.07 24.76 2.90
C LEU A 23 22.64 24.63 4.37
N ALA A 24 23.26 25.41 5.27
CA ALA A 24 22.84 25.47 6.67
C ALA A 24 21.55 26.27 6.87
N GLY A 25 21.27 27.23 5.99
CA GLY A 25 20.08 28.09 6.06
C GLY A 25 18.79 27.46 5.54
N ILE A 26 18.88 26.64 4.49
CA ILE A 26 17.73 26.05 3.78
C ILE A 26 16.81 25.20 4.69
N PRO A 27 17.30 24.35 5.61
CA PRO A 27 16.43 23.44 6.37
C PRO A 27 15.37 24.12 7.22
N GLN A 28 15.52 25.39 7.56
CA GLN A 28 14.52 26.12 8.33
C GLN A 28 13.17 26.30 7.59
N ALA A 29 13.21 26.53 6.28
CA ALA A 29 12.04 26.64 5.43
C ALA A 29 12.44 26.32 3.97
N PRO A 30 12.56 25.03 3.61
CA PRO A 30 13.19 24.63 2.36
C PRO A 30 12.56 25.23 1.09
N SER A 31 11.24 25.27 0.99
CA SER A 31 10.55 25.85 -0.16
C SER A 31 10.69 27.39 -0.24
N GLN A 32 10.81 28.06 0.90
CA GLN A 32 10.98 29.51 0.96
C GLN A 32 12.40 29.93 0.62
N TYR A 33 13.40 29.14 1.03
CA TYR A 33 14.81 29.44 0.87
C TYR A 33 15.48 28.61 -0.24
N ASP A 34 14.68 28.15 -1.17
CA ASP A 34 15.17 27.46 -2.37
C ASP A 34 15.87 28.48 -3.31
N PRO A 35 17.19 28.33 -3.55
CA PRO A 35 17.94 29.30 -4.36
C PRO A 35 17.59 29.26 -5.86
N TYR A 36 16.90 28.23 -6.33
CA TYR A 36 16.46 28.13 -7.73
C TYR A 36 15.15 28.86 -7.97
N THR A 37 14.22 28.80 -7.03
CA THR A 37 12.88 29.41 -7.16
C THR A 37 12.75 30.74 -6.47
N ASN A 38 13.49 30.96 -5.35
CA ASN A 38 13.43 32.16 -4.52
C ASN A 38 14.84 32.66 -4.15
N PRO A 39 15.68 33.05 -5.13
CA PRO A 39 17.09 33.39 -4.88
C PRO A 39 17.28 34.57 -3.91
N GLU A 40 16.39 35.56 -3.90
CA GLU A 40 16.46 36.66 -2.98
C GLU A 40 16.23 36.23 -1.51
N ALA A 41 15.21 35.47 -1.26
CA ALA A 41 14.93 34.94 0.07
C ALA A 41 16.05 33.98 0.57
N ALA A 42 16.58 33.16 -0.34
CA ALA A 42 17.72 32.28 -0.07
C ALA A 42 18.98 33.09 0.27
N GLN A 43 19.25 34.16 -0.46
CA GLN A 43 20.39 35.05 -0.19
C GLN A 43 20.26 35.72 1.18
N ASN A 44 19.11 36.30 1.50
CA ASN A 44 18.87 36.93 2.79
C ASN A 44 19.05 35.95 3.95
N ARG A 45 18.57 34.70 3.79
CA ARG A 45 18.75 33.65 4.79
C ARG A 45 20.22 33.24 4.94
N ARG A 46 20.93 33.04 3.83
CA ARG A 46 22.38 32.77 3.81
C ARG A 46 23.16 33.86 4.55
N ASP A 47 22.85 35.12 4.25
CA ASP A 47 23.55 36.27 4.81
C ASP A 47 23.30 36.40 6.33
N THR A 48 22.11 36.02 6.81
CA THR A 48 21.85 35.87 8.24
C THR A 48 22.77 34.81 8.87
N VAL A 49 22.91 33.63 8.25
CA VAL A 49 23.81 32.58 8.74
C VAL A 49 25.27 33.05 8.76
N LEU A 50 25.69 33.78 7.71
CA LEU A 50 27.04 34.34 7.64
C LEU A 50 27.29 35.38 8.74
N SER A 51 26.29 36.22 9.08
CA SER A 51 26.39 37.17 10.18
C SER A 51 26.60 36.48 11.51
N GLU A 52 25.80 35.44 11.81
CA GLU A 52 25.94 34.63 13.02
C GLU A 52 27.34 33.98 13.08
N MET A 53 27.80 33.40 11.96
CA MET A 53 29.15 32.77 11.90
C MET A 53 30.26 33.79 12.18
N TYR A 54 30.12 35.04 11.72
CA TYR A 54 31.09 36.10 11.98
C TYR A 54 31.02 36.62 13.46
N GLU A 55 29.82 36.83 13.97
CA GLU A 55 29.59 37.27 15.34
C GLU A 55 30.09 36.24 16.36
N ASP A 56 29.95 34.95 16.08
CA ASP A 56 30.47 33.85 16.89
C ASP A 56 31.99 33.62 16.71
N GLY A 57 32.62 34.36 15.82
CA GLY A 57 34.08 34.24 15.58
C GLY A 57 34.47 33.00 14.77
N ASN A 58 33.54 32.34 14.10
CA ASN A 58 33.80 31.14 13.29
C ASN A 58 34.46 31.49 11.94
N ILE A 59 34.24 32.71 11.45
CA ILE A 59 34.88 33.23 10.24
C ILE A 59 35.43 34.63 10.47
N THR A 60 36.46 34.98 9.73
CA THR A 60 37.07 36.32 9.78
C THR A 60 36.21 37.37 9.04
N LYS A 61 36.45 38.64 9.30
CA LYS A 61 35.77 39.74 8.57
C LYS A 61 36.01 39.67 7.06
N SER A 62 37.20 39.30 6.63
CA SER A 62 37.54 39.15 5.21
C SER A 62 36.77 38.01 4.55
N GLU A 63 36.63 36.88 5.25
CA GLU A 63 35.84 35.73 4.78
C GLU A 63 34.34 36.08 4.72
N TYR A 64 33.81 36.75 5.72
CA TYR A 64 32.45 37.25 5.74
C TYR A 64 32.17 38.16 4.54
N ASP A 65 32.98 39.20 4.32
CA ASP A 65 32.80 40.18 3.23
C ASP A 65 32.85 39.48 1.86
N THR A 66 33.76 38.52 1.70
CA THR A 66 33.87 37.72 0.48
C THR A 66 32.63 36.84 0.26
N ALA A 67 32.16 36.16 1.31
CA ALA A 67 31.01 35.26 1.24
C ALA A 67 29.69 36.02 0.94
N VAL A 68 29.46 37.17 1.59
CA VAL A 68 28.29 38.04 1.33
C VAL A 68 28.29 38.58 -0.09
N ALA A 69 29.48 38.96 -0.61
CA ALA A 69 29.62 39.46 -1.98
C ALA A 69 29.42 38.41 -3.06
N THR A 70 29.49 37.14 -2.71
CA THR A 70 29.25 36.02 -3.65
C THR A 70 27.77 35.88 -3.96
N PRO A 71 27.33 35.81 -5.23
CA PRO A 71 25.94 35.53 -5.56
C PRO A 71 25.45 34.22 -4.95
N VAL A 72 24.20 34.17 -4.46
CA VAL A 72 23.65 32.97 -3.85
C VAL A 72 23.55 31.79 -4.84
N THR A 73 23.48 32.10 -6.13
CA THR A 73 23.40 31.12 -7.22
C THR A 73 24.79 30.67 -7.71
N ASP A 74 25.87 31.21 -7.14
CA ASP A 74 27.23 30.88 -7.58
C ASP A 74 27.57 29.42 -7.34
N GLY A 75 27.93 28.73 -8.44
CA GLY A 75 28.30 27.31 -8.43
C GLY A 75 27.13 26.36 -8.28
N LEU A 76 25.87 26.82 -8.26
CA LEU A 76 24.71 25.95 -8.32
C LEU A 76 24.72 25.15 -9.63
N GLN A 77 24.54 23.85 -9.50
CA GLN A 77 24.34 22.96 -10.64
C GLN A 77 22.89 23.06 -11.12
N THR A 78 22.66 22.81 -12.41
CA THR A 78 21.31 22.53 -12.88
C THR A 78 20.83 21.29 -12.10
N LEU A 79 19.75 21.45 -11.31
CA LEU A 79 19.12 20.29 -10.73
C LEU A 79 18.60 19.43 -11.90
N THR A 80 19.36 18.45 -12.27
CA THR A 80 18.75 17.29 -12.90
C THR A 80 17.93 16.66 -11.77
N GLU A 81 16.63 16.54 -11.96
CA GLU A 81 15.79 15.69 -11.11
C GLU A 81 16.34 14.27 -11.21
N SER A 82 17.41 13.97 -10.50
CA SER A 82 17.79 12.62 -10.24
C SER A 82 16.99 12.18 -9.02
N THR A 83 15.79 11.66 -9.27
CA THR A 83 15.29 10.62 -8.39
C THR A 83 16.46 9.65 -8.25
N SER A 84 16.98 9.48 -7.04
CA SER A 84 18.13 8.62 -6.79
C SER A 84 17.78 7.13 -6.99
N TYR A 85 16.62 6.83 -7.54
CA TYR A 85 16.06 5.50 -7.77
C TYR A 85 15.25 5.46 -9.08
N GLU A 86 15.06 4.27 -9.60
CA GLU A 86 14.29 4.02 -10.82
C GLU A 86 12.79 4.30 -10.61
N PRO A 87 12.08 4.88 -11.59
CA PRO A 87 10.66 5.24 -11.48
C PRO A 87 9.74 4.10 -11.03
N TYR A 88 10.05 2.86 -11.41
CA TYR A 88 9.24 1.69 -11.01
C TYR A 88 9.30 1.41 -9.50
N LEU A 89 10.21 2.01 -8.75
CA LEU A 89 10.34 1.89 -7.29
C LEU A 89 9.58 2.99 -6.52
N ASP A 90 9.09 4.03 -7.18
CA ASP A 90 8.57 5.24 -6.53
C ASP A 90 7.48 4.97 -5.48
N ASN A 91 6.44 4.24 -5.85
CA ASN A 91 5.36 3.90 -4.92
C ASN A 91 5.87 3.04 -3.74
N TYR A 92 6.75 2.09 -4.00
CA TYR A 92 7.31 1.23 -2.96
C TYR A 92 8.15 2.04 -1.97
N ILE A 93 9.02 2.92 -2.46
CA ILE A 93 9.87 3.78 -1.63
C ILE A 93 9.03 4.72 -0.77
N LYS A 94 7.92 5.22 -1.27
CA LYS A 94 7.00 6.05 -0.47
C LYS A 94 6.54 5.33 0.80
N GLU A 95 6.14 4.06 0.68
CA GLU A 95 5.72 3.26 1.82
C GLU A 95 6.90 2.90 2.74
N VAL A 96 8.09 2.68 2.18
CA VAL A 96 9.34 2.49 2.98
C VAL A 96 9.61 3.70 3.87
N ILE A 97 9.51 4.91 3.31
CA ILE A 97 9.72 6.16 4.06
C ILE A 97 8.72 6.27 5.20
N GLN A 98 7.45 6.00 4.93
CA GLN A 98 6.39 6.05 5.93
C GLN A 98 6.64 5.02 7.05
N GLU A 99 6.93 3.77 6.70
CA GLU A 99 7.17 2.71 7.68
C GLU A 99 8.39 2.99 8.57
N VAL A 100 9.48 3.52 8.01
CA VAL A 100 10.66 3.91 8.79
C VAL A 100 10.31 5.02 9.77
N SER A 101 9.58 6.05 9.32
CA SER A 101 9.14 7.15 10.17
C SER A 101 8.27 6.64 11.33
N ASP A 102 7.26 5.82 11.03
CA ASP A 102 6.31 5.32 12.02
C ASP A 102 6.98 4.42 13.07
N LYS A 103 7.89 3.56 12.65
CA LYS A 103 8.50 2.55 13.53
C LYS A 103 9.76 3.04 14.24
N THR A 104 10.46 4.07 13.74
CA THR A 104 11.71 4.56 14.33
C THR A 104 11.62 5.98 14.87
N GLY A 105 10.63 6.76 14.45
CA GLY A 105 10.54 8.19 14.72
C GLY A 105 11.63 9.02 14.03
N GLN A 106 12.37 8.42 13.08
CA GLN A 106 13.47 9.07 12.37
C GLN A 106 13.02 9.58 11.01
N ASP A 107 13.50 10.78 10.66
CA ASP A 107 13.38 11.30 9.31
C ASP A 107 14.46 10.67 8.41
N ILE A 108 14.01 9.92 7.41
CA ILE A 108 14.88 9.21 6.48
C ILE A 108 15.82 10.15 5.71
N TYR A 109 15.43 11.41 5.51
CA TYR A 109 16.21 12.39 4.73
C TYR A 109 17.35 13.02 5.54
N SER A 110 17.22 13.09 6.84
CA SER A 110 18.18 13.76 7.72
C SER A 110 18.99 12.83 8.61
N ALA A 111 18.48 11.64 8.90
CA ALA A 111 19.08 10.74 9.89
C ALA A 111 20.27 9.90 9.37
N GLY A 112 20.54 9.91 8.06
CA GLY A 112 21.64 9.16 7.44
C GLY A 112 21.53 7.65 7.62
N LEU A 113 20.32 7.12 7.49
CA LEU A 113 20.01 5.71 7.70
C LEU A 113 20.42 4.84 6.51
N LYS A 114 20.76 3.57 6.79
CA LYS A 114 20.74 2.51 5.79
C LYS A 114 19.48 1.68 5.99
N VAL A 115 18.61 1.66 4.99
CA VAL A 115 17.33 0.97 5.04
C VAL A 115 17.38 -0.26 4.14
N TYR A 116 17.11 -1.41 4.71
CA TYR A 116 17.04 -2.69 4.01
C TYR A 116 15.56 -3.03 3.78
N THR A 117 15.16 -3.06 2.53
CA THR A 117 13.76 -3.28 2.14
C THR A 117 13.48 -4.72 1.75
N ASN A 118 12.20 -5.08 1.68
CA ASN A 118 11.74 -6.40 1.26
C ASN A 118 11.41 -6.48 -0.23
N VAL A 119 11.65 -5.40 -0.99
CA VAL A 119 11.32 -5.36 -2.42
C VAL A 119 12.12 -6.41 -3.19
N ASP A 120 11.42 -7.19 -4.03
CA ASP A 120 12.02 -7.93 -5.12
C ASP A 120 12.02 -7.02 -6.35
N THR A 121 13.20 -6.53 -6.71
CA THR A 121 13.35 -5.55 -7.79
C THR A 121 13.01 -6.12 -9.17
N ASP A 122 13.20 -7.41 -9.39
CA ASP A 122 12.86 -8.06 -10.66
C ASP A 122 11.34 -8.19 -10.79
N VAL A 123 10.65 -8.62 -9.72
CA VAL A 123 9.19 -8.68 -9.67
C VAL A 123 8.57 -7.28 -9.79
N GLN A 124 9.13 -6.30 -9.08
CA GLN A 124 8.67 -4.91 -9.12
C GLN A 124 8.78 -4.32 -10.53
N LYS A 125 9.93 -4.53 -11.19
CA LYS A 125 10.14 -4.08 -12.56
C LYS A 125 9.24 -4.81 -13.56
N TYR A 126 9.03 -6.11 -13.40
CA TYR A 126 8.13 -6.88 -14.23
C TYR A 126 6.69 -6.36 -14.10
N LEU A 127 6.23 -6.07 -12.86
CA LEU A 127 4.92 -5.49 -12.61
C LEU A 127 4.76 -4.12 -13.29
N TRP A 128 5.80 -3.29 -13.24
CA TRP A 128 5.85 -2.01 -13.97
C TRP A 128 5.70 -2.21 -15.48
N ASP A 129 6.42 -3.16 -16.06
CA ASP A 129 6.36 -3.46 -17.49
C ASP A 129 4.95 -3.98 -17.90
N VAL A 130 4.31 -4.80 -17.06
CA VAL A 130 2.92 -5.24 -17.25
C VAL A 130 1.95 -4.04 -17.30
N TYR A 131 2.16 -3.02 -16.47
CA TYR A 131 1.27 -1.87 -16.39
C TYR A 131 1.48 -0.85 -17.52
N ASN A 132 2.72 -0.64 -17.92
CA ASN A 132 3.11 0.50 -18.74
C ASN A 132 3.55 0.12 -20.16
N THR A 133 3.41 -1.14 -20.56
CA THR A 133 3.64 -1.61 -21.92
C THR A 133 2.48 -2.48 -22.40
N ASP A 134 2.29 -2.56 -23.72
CA ASP A 134 1.27 -3.45 -24.32
C ASP A 134 1.82 -4.87 -24.60
N TYR A 135 3.00 -5.18 -24.09
CA TYR A 135 3.63 -6.47 -24.37
C TYR A 135 2.93 -7.65 -23.68
N TYR A 136 2.49 -7.44 -22.44
CA TYR A 136 1.83 -8.49 -21.64
C TYR A 136 0.31 -8.38 -21.66
N VAL A 137 -0.21 -7.15 -21.52
CA VAL A 137 -1.65 -6.86 -21.45
C VAL A 137 -1.95 -5.65 -22.31
N THR A 138 -2.93 -5.75 -23.19
CA THR A 138 -3.47 -4.61 -23.91
C THR A 138 -4.63 -4.02 -23.10
N TYR A 139 -4.47 -2.77 -22.68
CA TYR A 139 -5.50 -2.06 -21.93
C TYR A 139 -6.48 -1.35 -22.88
N PRO A 140 -7.77 -1.22 -22.49
CA PRO A 140 -8.78 -0.64 -23.38
C PRO A 140 -8.55 0.84 -23.70
N ASP A 141 -7.95 1.58 -22.77
CA ASP A 141 -7.62 3.00 -22.91
C ASP A 141 -6.48 3.41 -21.96
N SER A 142 -6.02 4.66 -22.07
CA SER A 142 -4.97 5.23 -21.23
C SER A 142 -5.44 5.58 -19.82
N ASP A 143 -6.74 5.74 -19.61
CA ASP A 143 -7.31 6.27 -18.37
C ASP A 143 -7.61 5.16 -17.36
N LEU A 144 -7.68 3.90 -17.84
CA LEU A 144 -7.84 2.74 -16.97
C LEU A 144 -6.68 2.65 -15.98
N GLN A 145 -6.98 2.69 -14.70
CA GLN A 145 -6.01 2.54 -13.64
C GLN A 145 -5.98 1.12 -13.06
N VAL A 146 -4.82 0.69 -12.66
CA VAL A 146 -4.57 -0.61 -12.03
C VAL A 146 -3.66 -0.40 -10.83
N ALA A 147 -3.97 -1.05 -9.73
CA ALA A 147 -3.12 -1.08 -8.54
C ALA A 147 -2.97 -2.53 -8.05
N SER A 148 -1.78 -2.91 -7.62
CA SER A 148 -1.49 -4.28 -7.15
C SER A 148 -0.52 -4.27 -5.99
N THR A 149 -0.72 -5.25 -5.11
CA THR A 149 0.21 -5.59 -4.03
C THR A 149 0.51 -7.08 -4.06
N ILE A 150 1.78 -7.43 -3.97
CA ILE A 150 2.26 -8.82 -3.89
C ILE A 150 2.95 -8.99 -2.54
N VAL A 151 2.46 -9.92 -1.74
CA VAL A 151 3.02 -10.25 -0.42
C VAL A 151 3.54 -11.69 -0.39
N ASP A 152 4.62 -11.92 0.37
CA ASP A 152 5.03 -13.25 0.77
C ASP A 152 4.07 -13.74 1.86
N VAL A 153 3.33 -14.79 1.56
CA VAL A 153 2.30 -15.32 2.45
C VAL A 153 2.85 -15.91 3.77
N GLN A 154 4.13 -16.29 3.80
CA GLN A 154 4.76 -16.88 4.99
C GLN A 154 5.32 -15.82 5.96
N THR A 155 5.49 -14.58 5.50
CA THR A 155 6.18 -13.54 6.28
C THR A 155 5.44 -12.22 6.34
N GLY A 156 4.46 -11.99 5.46
CA GLY A 156 3.78 -10.70 5.31
C GLY A 156 4.60 -9.61 4.61
N LYS A 157 5.81 -9.96 4.15
CA LYS A 157 6.67 -9.01 3.43
C LYS A 157 6.04 -8.60 2.10
N VAL A 158 5.93 -7.29 1.88
CA VAL A 158 5.51 -6.74 0.59
C VAL A 158 6.72 -6.82 -0.35
N ILE A 159 6.66 -7.70 -1.34
CA ILE A 159 7.75 -7.93 -2.28
C ILE A 159 7.64 -7.08 -3.55
N ALA A 160 6.43 -6.64 -3.91
CA ALA A 160 6.18 -5.68 -4.98
C ALA A 160 4.86 -4.94 -4.75
N GLN A 161 4.81 -3.69 -5.17
CA GLN A 161 3.60 -2.88 -5.14
C GLN A 161 3.66 -1.75 -6.16
N LEU A 162 2.60 -1.59 -6.94
CA LEU A 162 2.37 -0.44 -7.82
C LEU A 162 0.98 0.13 -7.60
N GLY A 163 0.89 1.45 -7.55
CA GLY A 163 -0.33 2.18 -7.26
C GLY A 163 -1.11 2.66 -8.47
N SER A 164 -0.51 2.70 -9.66
CA SER A 164 -1.20 3.16 -10.87
C SER A 164 -0.45 2.86 -12.16
N ARG A 165 -1.16 2.89 -13.29
CA ARG A 165 -0.61 2.95 -14.64
C ARG A 165 -0.27 4.38 -15.03
N ASN A 166 0.63 4.55 -15.99
CA ASN A 166 0.95 5.83 -16.60
C ASN A 166 1.27 6.93 -15.57
N GLN A 167 2.02 6.55 -14.53
CA GLN A 167 2.41 7.50 -13.49
C GLN A 167 3.26 8.62 -14.10
N ASP A 168 3.03 9.85 -13.63
CA ASP A 168 3.90 10.96 -13.96
C ASP A 168 5.27 10.76 -13.29
N THR A 169 6.26 10.36 -14.08
CA THR A 169 7.63 10.08 -13.60
C THR A 169 8.41 11.36 -13.28
N THR A 170 7.85 12.53 -13.55
CA THR A 170 8.44 13.83 -13.14
C THR A 170 8.09 14.19 -11.71
N VAL A 171 7.11 13.49 -11.10
CA VAL A 171 6.69 13.66 -9.70
C VAL A 171 7.24 12.51 -8.87
N SER A 172 8.10 12.83 -7.90
CA SER A 172 8.60 11.85 -6.93
C SER A 172 7.59 11.59 -5.82
N LEU A 173 7.51 10.36 -5.33
CA LEU A 173 6.62 9.91 -4.25
C LEU A 173 5.14 10.21 -4.56
N GLY A 174 4.75 9.92 -5.79
CA GLY A 174 3.39 10.10 -6.31
C GLY A 174 2.34 9.31 -5.50
N THR A 175 1.08 9.51 -5.83
CA THR A 175 -0.02 8.82 -5.15
C THR A 175 0.06 7.31 -5.37
N ASN A 176 0.08 6.54 -4.28
CA ASN A 176 0.02 5.09 -4.31
C ASN A 176 -1.42 4.62 -4.06
N GLN A 177 -2.14 4.29 -5.13
CA GLN A 177 -3.53 3.81 -5.03
C GLN A 177 -3.64 2.45 -4.33
N ALA A 178 -2.56 1.67 -4.27
CA ALA A 178 -2.57 0.34 -3.67
C ALA A 178 -2.82 0.34 -2.15
N VAL A 179 -2.54 1.46 -1.48
CA VAL A 179 -2.75 1.63 -0.03
C VAL A 179 -3.99 2.47 0.30
N LEU A 180 -4.64 3.08 -0.70
CA LEU A 180 -5.82 3.90 -0.47
C LEU A 180 -7.09 3.06 -0.34
N THR A 181 -8.02 3.53 0.50
CA THR A 181 -9.31 2.90 0.79
C THR A 181 -10.47 3.61 0.07
N ASP A 182 -10.24 4.12 -1.12
CA ASP A 182 -11.19 4.94 -1.89
C ASP A 182 -12.00 4.15 -2.93
N ARG A 183 -11.80 2.82 -3.01
CA ARG A 183 -12.50 1.92 -3.93
C ARG A 183 -13.21 0.78 -3.20
N ASP A 184 -14.40 0.43 -3.68
CA ASP A 184 -15.15 -0.72 -3.19
C ASP A 184 -14.58 -2.02 -3.74
N TRP A 185 -14.31 -2.97 -2.85
CA TRP A 185 -13.76 -4.29 -3.16
C TRP A 185 -14.83 -5.32 -3.52
N GLY A 186 -16.11 -4.95 -3.39
CA GLY A 186 -17.25 -5.76 -3.84
C GLY A 186 -17.20 -7.20 -3.38
N SER A 187 -17.42 -8.13 -4.30
CA SER A 187 -17.48 -9.57 -4.01
C SER A 187 -16.18 -10.21 -3.55
N THR A 188 -15.04 -9.52 -3.60
CA THR A 188 -13.80 -10.03 -2.98
C THR A 188 -13.88 -10.04 -1.46
N MET A 189 -14.86 -9.33 -0.87
CA MET A 189 -15.13 -9.35 0.57
C MET A 189 -15.78 -10.67 1.03
N LYS A 190 -16.51 -11.38 0.18
CA LYS A 190 -17.28 -12.59 0.54
C LYS A 190 -16.47 -13.65 1.29
N PRO A 191 -15.27 -14.05 0.86
CA PRO A 191 -14.48 -15.04 1.59
C PRO A 191 -14.11 -14.61 3.01
N ILE A 192 -13.76 -13.35 3.23
CA ILE A 192 -13.25 -12.84 4.51
C ILE A 192 -14.33 -12.29 5.43
N THR A 193 -15.46 -11.82 4.89
CA THR A 193 -16.57 -11.23 5.67
C THR A 193 -17.65 -12.26 5.98
N ASP A 194 -17.92 -13.18 5.07
CA ASP A 194 -19.09 -14.07 5.14
C ASP A 194 -18.70 -15.51 5.42
N TYR A 195 -18.02 -16.16 4.49
CA TYR A 195 -17.84 -17.61 4.50
C TYR A 195 -16.75 -18.08 5.46
N ALA A 196 -15.59 -17.42 5.54
CA ALA A 196 -14.55 -17.84 6.47
C ALA A 196 -14.99 -17.66 7.93
N PRO A 197 -15.59 -16.54 8.34
CA PRO A 197 -16.18 -16.46 9.71
C PRO A 197 -17.27 -17.49 9.94
N ALA A 198 -18.12 -17.78 8.95
CA ALA A 198 -19.17 -18.79 9.09
C ALA A 198 -18.58 -20.21 9.31
N ILE A 199 -17.51 -20.56 8.62
CA ILE A 199 -16.78 -21.81 8.82
C ILE A 199 -16.09 -21.80 10.20
N GLU A 200 -15.39 -20.73 10.54
CA GLU A 200 -14.66 -20.58 11.81
C GLU A 200 -15.57 -20.80 13.02
N HIS A 201 -16.78 -20.32 12.94
CA HIS A 201 -17.79 -20.42 14.01
C HIS A 201 -18.77 -21.60 13.87
N GLY A 202 -18.50 -22.55 12.94
CA GLY A 202 -19.24 -23.79 12.84
C GLY A 202 -20.61 -23.70 12.17
N VAL A 203 -20.93 -22.58 11.50
CA VAL A 203 -22.13 -22.47 10.65
C VAL A 203 -22.03 -23.41 9.47
N TYR A 204 -20.85 -23.48 8.86
CA TYR A 204 -20.51 -24.46 7.85
C TYR A 204 -19.32 -25.31 8.31
N THR A 205 -19.33 -26.58 7.95
CA THR A 205 -18.32 -27.58 8.33
C THR A 205 -17.71 -28.29 7.12
N SER A 206 -18.30 -28.14 5.95
CA SER A 206 -17.91 -28.78 4.71
C SER A 206 -18.15 -27.86 3.52
N THR A 207 -17.33 -28.02 2.48
CA THR A 207 -17.53 -27.33 1.18
C THR A 207 -18.83 -27.75 0.48
N SER A 208 -19.40 -28.88 0.89
CA SER A 208 -20.64 -29.46 0.37
C SER A 208 -21.89 -29.05 1.17
N ASP A 209 -21.74 -28.23 2.21
CA ASP A 209 -22.89 -27.73 2.98
C ASP A 209 -23.80 -26.92 2.07
N ILE A 210 -25.10 -27.09 2.28
CA ILE A 210 -26.13 -26.52 1.41
C ILE A 210 -26.50 -25.11 1.88
N THR A 211 -26.57 -24.20 0.94
CA THR A 211 -27.15 -22.87 1.06
C THR A 211 -28.23 -22.67 0.02
N SER A 212 -28.98 -21.57 0.09
CA SER A 212 -30.06 -21.30 -0.84
C SER A 212 -29.85 -19.97 -1.55
N ASP A 213 -29.80 -20.02 -2.86
CA ASP A 213 -29.81 -18.88 -3.77
C ASP A 213 -31.25 -18.62 -4.28
N SER A 214 -32.19 -18.46 -3.35
CA SER A 214 -33.59 -18.12 -3.66
C SER A 214 -33.83 -16.64 -3.39
N LYS A 215 -34.87 -16.08 -3.99
CA LYS A 215 -35.29 -14.69 -3.73
C LYS A 215 -35.31 -14.40 -2.24
N ALA A 216 -34.59 -13.36 -1.84
CA ALA A 216 -34.46 -12.94 -0.45
C ALA A 216 -34.38 -11.42 -0.35
N TYR A 217 -34.49 -10.93 0.87
CA TYR A 217 -34.44 -9.51 1.20
C TYR A 217 -33.30 -9.23 2.17
N TRP A 218 -32.79 -8.01 2.13
CA TRP A 218 -31.80 -7.57 3.11
C TRP A 218 -32.37 -7.70 4.51
N PRO A 219 -31.62 -8.28 5.48
CA PRO A 219 -32.10 -8.49 6.83
C PRO A 219 -32.72 -7.24 7.45
N GLY A 220 -33.93 -7.37 8.00
CA GLY A 220 -34.67 -6.26 8.60
C GLY A 220 -35.28 -5.26 7.62
N THR A 221 -35.31 -5.54 6.32
CA THR A 221 -35.84 -4.62 5.32
C THR A 221 -36.80 -5.31 4.34
N SER A 222 -37.49 -4.54 3.51
CA SER A 222 -38.27 -5.01 2.35
C SER A 222 -37.51 -4.93 1.03
N THR A 223 -36.23 -4.54 1.05
CA THR A 223 -35.40 -4.40 -0.15
C THR A 223 -34.86 -5.76 -0.57
N GLN A 224 -35.14 -6.14 -1.83
CA GLN A 224 -34.71 -7.43 -2.38
C GLN A 224 -33.22 -7.46 -2.64
N ILE A 225 -32.58 -8.60 -2.36
CA ILE A 225 -31.21 -8.89 -2.75
C ILE A 225 -31.23 -9.41 -4.20
N TYR A 226 -30.38 -8.83 -5.05
CA TYR A 226 -30.20 -9.29 -6.42
C TYR A 226 -28.82 -9.91 -6.60
N ASN A 227 -28.79 -11.01 -7.33
CA ASN A 227 -27.52 -11.53 -7.88
C ASN A 227 -27.11 -10.70 -9.10
N TRP A 228 -25.84 -10.81 -9.50
CA TRP A 228 -25.26 -10.04 -10.61
C TRP A 228 -25.97 -10.28 -11.96
N ASP A 229 -26.52 -11.51 -12.16
CA ASP A 229 -27.27 -11.92 -13.36
C ASP A 229 -28.80 -11.77 -13.22
N ARG A 230 -29.28 -11.24 -12.09
CA ARG A 230 -30.71 -11.13 -11.74
C ARG A 230 -31.46 -12.46 -11.69
N GLN A 231 -30.74 -13.60 -11.63
CA GLN A 231 -31.31 -14.95 -11.53
C GLN A 231 -31.14 -15.53 -10.12
N TYR A 232 -31.92 -16.56 -9.84
CA TYR A 232 -31.85 -17.33 -8.59
C TYR A 232 -31.86 -18.81 -8.94
N TYR A 233 -30.92 -19.58 -8.38
CA TYR A 233 -30.71 -20.98 -8.75
C TYR A 233 -31.09 -21.98 -7.65
N GLY A 234 -31.71 -21.51 -6.56
CA GLY A 234 -32.19 -22.36 -5.49
C GLY A 234 -31.08 -22.96 -4.62
N ASN A 235 -31.27 -24.19 -4.18
CA ASN A 235 -30.28 -24.83 -3.31
C ASN A 235 -29.02 -25.20 -4.07
N MET A 236 -27.89 -24.90 -3.44
CA MET A 236 -26.55 -25.21 -3.95
C MET A 236 -25.60 -25.43 -2.80
N THR A 237 -24.40 -25.99 -3.08
CA THR A 237 -23.34 -26.04 -2.09
C THR A 237 -22.74 -24.64 -1.86
N ILE A 238 -22.17 -24.40 -0.69
CA ILE A 238 -21.41 -23.15 -0.44
C ILE A 238 -20.24 -23.02 -1.40
N GLN A 239 -19.62 -24.12 -1.82
CA GLN A 239 -18.58 -24.10 -2.85
C GLN A 239 -19.12 -23.54 -4.18
N THR A 240 -20.26 -23.98 -4.64
CA THR A 240 -20.90 -23.45 -5.87
C THR A 240 -21.27 -21.98 -5.69
N ALA A 241 -21.77 -21.60 -4.52
CA ALA A 241 -22.15 -20.21 -4.21
C ALA A 241 -20.93 -19.26 -4.30
N ILE A 242 -19.81 -19.66 -3.75
CA ILE A 242 -18.54 -18.89 -3.83
C ILE A 242 -18.01 -18.88 -5.26
N GLN A 243 -17.98 -20.05 -5.91
CA GLN A 243 -17.51 -20.25 -7.28
C GLN A 243 -18.24 -19.33 -8.29
N GLN A 244 -19.55 -19.19 -8.13
CA GLN A 244 -20.41 -18.36 -8.98
C GLN A 244 -20.65 -16.96 -8.40
N SER A 245 -20.00 -16.61 -7.31
CA SER A 245 -20.10 -15.31 -6.65
C SER A 245 -21.54 -14.86 -6.37
N ARG A 246 -22.38 -15.77 -5.83
CA ARG A 246 -23.80 -15.49 -5.54
C ARG A 246 -23.95 -14.53 -4.37
N ASN A 247 -24.81 -13.52 -4.51
CA ASN A 247 -25.00 -12.50 -3.47
C ASN A 247 -25.91 -13.00 -2.33
N VAL A 248 -27.02 -13.67 -2.68
CA VAL A 248 -27.98 -14.14 -1.68
C VAL A 248 -27.35 -15.12 -0.68
N PRO A 249 -26.61 -16.16 -1.12
CA PRO A 249 -25.90 -17.05 -0.19
C PRO A 249 -24.86 -16.32 0.69
N ALA A 250 -24.17 -15.31 0.14
CA ALA A 250 -23.19 -14.54 0.91
C ALA A 250 -23.85 -13.75 2.05
N VAL A 251 -24.95 -13.06 1.79
CA VAL A 251 -25.71 -12.35 2.83
C VAL A 251 -26.25 -13.31 3.88
N LYS A 252 -26.73 -14.48 3.48
CA LYS A 252 -27.19 -15.52 4.41
C LYS A 252 -26.07 -16.05 5.30
N ALA A 253 -24.87 -16.24 4.75
CA ALA A 253 -23.71 -16.65 5.54
C ALA A 253 -23.36 -15.59 6.60
N LEU A 254 -23.33 -14.32 6.24
CA LEU A 254 -23.07 -13.22 7.17
C LEU A 254 -24.18 -13.11 8.22
N GLU A 255 -25.45 -13.22 7.82
CA GLU A 255 -26.58 -13.22 8.76
C GLU A 255 -26.47 -14.38 9.76
N SER A 256 -26.11 -15.57 9.31
CA SER A 256 -26.00 -16.77 10.12
C SER A 256 -24.85 -16.70 11.14
N VAL A 257 -23.71 -16.12 10.76
CA VAL A 257 -22.58 -15.95 11.68
C VAL A 257 -22.76 -14.76 12.60
N GLY A 258 -23.42 -13.72 12.12
CA GLY A 258 -23.69 -12.48 12.83
C GLY A 258 -22.61 -11.42 12.67
N LEU A 259 -23.02 -10.16 12.65
CA LEU A 259 -22.16 -9.00 12.35
C LEU A 259 -20.98 -8.86 13.31
N ASN A 260 -21.16 -9.11 14.60
CA ASN A 260 -20.09 -8.94 15.59
C ASN A 260 -18.95 -9.96 15.40
N LYS A 261 -19.29 -11.22 15.14
CA LYS A 261 -18.27 -12.25 14.88
C LYS A 261 -17.54 -12.00 13.56
N ALA A 262 -18.26 -11.59 12.52
CA ALA A 262 -17.66 -11.22 11.24
C ALA A 262 -16.75 -10.00 11.38
N LYS A 263 -17.15 -8.97 12.12
CA LYS A 263 -16.33 -7.80 12.42
C LYS A 263 -15.03 -8.19 13.11
N SER A 264 -15.11 -8.97 14.18
CA SER A 264 -13.91 -9.45 14.90
C SER A 264 -13.00 -10.31 14.02
N PHE A 265 -13.57 -11.11 13.14
CA PHE A 265 -12.80 -11.91 12.18
C PHE A 265 -12.02 -11.01 11.20
N LEU A 266 -12.65 -9.97 10.65
CA LEU A 266 -11.99 -8.99 9.79
C LEU A 266 -10.89 -8.23 10.52
N GLU A 267 -11.10 -7.84 11.78
CA GLU A 267 -10.09 -7.20 12.62
C GLU A 267 -8.83 -8.08 12.77
N GLY A 268 -9.03 -9.39 12.95
CA GLY A 268 -7.93 -10.36 12.97
C GLY A 268 -7.16 -10.47 11.64
N LEU A 269 -7.71 -9.98 10.55
CA LEU A 269 -7.11 -9.89 9.21
C LEU A 269 -6.63 -8.46 8.85
N GLY A 270 -6.57 -7.55 9.82
CA GLY A 270 -6.10 -6.18 9.62
C GLY A 270 -7.10 -5.25 8.93
N ILE A 271 -8.38 -5.64 8.87
CA ILE A 271 -9.45 -4.83 8.26
C ILE A 271 -10.41 -4.38 9.35
N TYR A 272 -10.46 -3.07 9.59
CA TYR A 272 -11.20 -2.47 10.70
C TYR A 272 -12.42 -1.70 10.20
N TYR A 273 -13.58 -2.01 10.77
CA TYR A 273 -14.80 -1.27 10.56
C TYR A 273 -15.29 -0.67 11.89
N PRO A 274 -15.69 0.61 11.93
CA PRO A 274 -16.38 1.16 13.09
C PRO A 274 -17.65 0.37 13.40
N GLN A 275 -18.40 0.06 12.35
CA GLN A 275 -19.60 -0.76 12.40
C GLN A 275 -19.73 -1.57 11.11
N LEU A 276 -20.09 -2.84 11.23
CA LEU A 276 -20.38 -3.72 10.10
C LEU A 276 -21.88 -3.78 9.86
N TYR A 277 -22.27 -3.80 8.59
CA TYR A 277 -23.66 -3.92 8.15
C TYR A 277 -23.82 -5.16 7.25
N TYR A 278 -25.06 -5.63 7.07
CA TYR A 278 -25.30 -6.76 6.17
C TYR A 278 -24.92 -6.48 4.72
N SER A 279 -24.96 -5.20 4.28
CA SER A 279 -24.45 -4.80 2.96
C SER A 279 -22.96 -5.09 2.78
N ASN A 280 -22.21 -5.19 3.85
CA ASN A 280 -20.79 -5.55 3.80
C ASN A 280 -20.53 -7.01 3.38
N ALA A 281 -21.55 -7.83 3.28
CA ALA A 281 -21.43 -9.14 2.65
C ALA A 281 -20.91 -9.06 1.20
N ILE A 282 -21.22 -7.97 0.49
CA ILE A 282 -20.88 -7.79 -0.94
C ILE A 282 -20.20 -6.46 -1.24
N SER A 283 -19.79 -5.72 -0.24
CA SER A 283 -19.17 -4.39 -0.37
C SER A 283 -18.21 -4.13 0.77
N SER A 284 -17.17 -3.37 0.52
CA SER A 284 -16.23 -2.88 1.54
C SER A 284 -16.58 -1.49 2.07
N SER A 285 -17.72 -0.93 1.71
CA SER A 285 -18.15 0.41 2.13
C SER A 285 -18.21 0.54 3.65
N THR A 286 -17.87 1.71 4.17
CA THR A 286 -17.90 2.03 5.59
C THR A 286 -18.74 3.28 5.85
N SER A 287 -19.23 3.42 7.08
CA SER A 287 -19.87 4.65 7.56
C SER A 287 -18.87 5.69 8.07
N ASP A 288 -17.58 5.40 8.04
CA ASP A 288 -16.55 6.35 8.41
C ASP A 288 -16.49 7.48 7.37
N SER A 289 -16.46 8.74 7.84
CA SER A 289 -16.34 9.91 6.96
C SER A 289 -14.95 10.05 6.34
N ASP A 290 -13.92 9.51 7.00
CA ASP A 290 -12.52 9.64 6.63
C ASP A 290 -12.05 8.49 5.73
N GLU A 291 -12.74 7.35 5.80
CA GLU A 291 -12.51 6.20 4.94
C GLU A 291 -13.81 5.77 4.26
N LYS A 292 -13.92 5.96 2.95
CA LYS A 292 -15.13 5.57 2.22
C LYS A 292 -15.30 4.06 2.13
N TYR A 293 -14.18 3.33 2.02
CA TYR A 293 -14.13 1.87 1.96
C TYR A 293 -13.02 1.37 2.88
N GLY A 294 -13.30 0.32 3.65
CA GLY A 294 -12.40 -0.19 4.70
C GLY A 294 -11.23 -1.05 4.21
N ALA A 295 -11.04 -1.19 2.92
CA ALA A 295 -10.03 -2.07 2.32
C ALA A 295 -9.24 -1.40 1.18
N SER A 296 -8.01 -1.88 0.98
CA SER A 296 -7.09 -1.48 -0.08
C SER A 296 -6.46 -2.71 -0.71
N SER A 297 -5.72 -2.56 -1.82
CA SER A 297 -4.94 -3.66 -2.42
C SER A 297 -4.00 -4.32 -1.40
N GLU A 298 -3.30 -3.52 -0.61
CA GLU A 298 -2.41 -3.99 0.45
C GLU A 298 -3.15 -4.77 1.53
N LYS A 299 -4.24 -4.20 2.08
CA LYS A 299 -5.05 -4.86 3.12
C LYS A 299 -5.65 -6.18 2.63
N MET A 300 -6.15 -6.20 1.39
CA MET A 300 -6.73 -7.40 0.79
C MET A 300 -5.68 -8.49 0.52
N ALA A 301 -4.51 -8.13 -0.01
CA ALA A 301 -3.41 -9.09 -0.22
C ALA A 301 -2.98 -9.73 1.10
N SER A 302 -2.81 -8.93 2.15
CA SER A 302 -2.41 -9.41 3.49
C SER A 302 -3.49 -10.27 4.16
N ALA A 303 -4.77 -9.92 3.99
CA ALA A 303 -5.88 -10.72 4.49
C ALA A 303 -5.97 -12.09 3.80
N TYR A 304 -5.89 -12.12 2.47
CA TYR A 304 -5.93 -13.36 1.69
C TYR A 304 -4.71 -14.25 1.91
N ALA A 305 -3.56 -13.68 2.24
CA ALA A 305 -2.36 -14.44 2.58
C ALA A 305 -2.59 -15.43 3.73
N ALA A 306 -3.46 -15.10 4.68
CA ALA A 306 -3.82 -15.98 5.79
C ALA A 306 -4.52 -17.27 5.34
N PHE A 307 -5.21 -17.28 4.21
CA PHE A 307 -5.77 -18.50 3.64
C PHE A 307 -4.68 -19.44 3.12
N ALA A 308 -3.61 -18.89 2.57
CA ALA A 308 -2.54 -19.66 1.94
C ALA A 308 -1.48 -20.20 2.92
N ASN A 309 -1.44 -19.68 4.16
CA ASN A 309 -0.43 -20.03 5.16
C ASN A 309 -0.97 -20.79 6.39
N GLY A 310 -2.19 -21.30 6.32
CA GLY A 310 -2.80 -22.04 7.42
C GLY A 310 -3.45 -21.15 8.49
N GLY A 311 -3.79 -19.92 8.18
CA GLY A 311 -4.61 -19.05 9.03
C GLY A 311 -3.85 -18.03 9.87
N ILE A 312 -2.61 -17.71 9.51
CA ILE A 312 -1.79 -16.71 10.20
C ILE A 312 -1.86 -15.39 9.44
N TYR A 313 -2.23 -14.31 10.15
CA TYR A 313 -2.16 -12.95 9.63
C TYR A 313 -0.82 -12.32 9.97
N TYR A 314 -0.19 -11.72 8.98
CA TYR A 314 0.99 -10.87 9.11
C TYR A 314 0.63 -9.46 8.66
N GLU A 315 0.97 -8.47 9.47
CA GLU A 315 0.91 -7.08 9.05
C GLU A 315 1.85 -6.85 7.85
N PRO A 316 1.41 -6.13 6.80
CA PRO A 316 2.27 -5.87 5.65
C PRO A 316 3.53 -5.11 6.05
N GLN A 317 4.67 -5.49 5.50
CA GLN A 317 5.97 -4.98 5.89
C GLN A 317 6.84 -4.71 4.67
N TYR A 318 7.32 -3.46 4.55
CA TYR A 318 8.20 -3.01 3.46
C TYR A 318 9.67 -3.04 3.86
N VAL A 319 9.98 -2.82 5.12
CA VAL A 319 11.33 -2.69 5.65
C VAL A 319 11.70 -3.90 6.48
N ASN A 320 12.87 -4.46 6.21
CA ASN A 320 13.42 -5.56 6.99
C ASN A 320 14.24 -5.07 8.19
N LYS A 321 15.15 -4.11 7.93
CA LYS A 321 16.10 -3.60 8.92
C LYS A 321 16.49 -2.16 8.62
N VAL A 322 16.78 -1.40 9.67
CA VAL A 322 17.39 -0.07 9.60
C VAL A 322 18.69 -0.07 10.39
N GLU A 323 19.76 0.44 9.79
CA GLU A 323 21.01 0.74 10.47
C GLU A 323 21.15 2.25 10.67
N PHE A 324 21.48 2.65 11.91
CA PHE A 324 21.62 4.04 12.30
C PHE A 324 23.08 4.50 12.18
N ASN A 325 23.30 5.82 12.13
CA ASN A 325 24.63 6.42 12.01
C ASN A 325 25.57 6.09 13.19
N ASP A 326 25.03 5.74 14.36
CA ASP A 326 25.82 5.32 15.53
C ASP A 326 26.27 3.86 15.47
N GLY A 327 25.96 3.15 14.38
CA GLY A 327 26.29 1.75 14.19
C GLY A 327 25.30 0.76 14.80
N THR A 328 24.26 1.25 15.48
CA THR A 328 23.17 0.38 15.96
C THR A 328 22.21 0.03 14.84
N SER A 329 21.41 -1.03 15.03
CA SER A 329 20.39 -1.44 14.05
C SER A 329 19.10 -1.85 14.73
N LYS A 330 17.98 -1.73 13.99
CA LYS A 330 16.66 -2.22 14.38
C LYS A 330 16.13 -3.12 13.27
N THR A 331 15.83 -4.38 13.63
CA THR A 331 15.11 -5.31 12.77
C THR A 331 13.62 -5.19 13.07
N PHE A 332 12.80 -5.16 12.04
CA PHE A 332 11.35 -5.08 12.21
C PHE A 332 10.78 -6.49 12.44
N ASP A 333 9.81 -6.56 13.35
CA ASP A 333 9.17 -7.83 13.71
C ASP A 333 8.32 -8.35 12.55
N THR A 334 8.47 -9.63 12.25
CA THR A 334 7.70 -10.37 11.24
C THR A 334 6.79 -11.43 11.87
N SER A 335 6.60 -11.42 13.19
CA SER A 335 5.73 -12.39 13.85
C SER A 335 4.28 -12.19 13.40
N GLY A 336 3.62 -13.31 13.08
CA GLY A 336 2.21 -13.34 12.74
C GLY A 336 1.33 -13.66 13.94
N SER A 337 0.03 -13.44 13.78
CA SER A 337 -1.00 -13.84 14.75
C SER A 337 -2.03 -14.74 14.08
N ARG A 338 -2.50 -15.74 14.82
CA ARG A 338 -3.54 -16.64 14.29
C ARG A 338 -4.85 -15.89 14.13
N ALA A 339 -5.31 -15.79 12.88
CA ALA A 339 -6.58 -15.17 12.53
C ALA A 339 -7.73 -16.17 12.39
N MET A 340 -7.42 -17.42 12.06
CA MET A 340 -8.41 -18.49 11.89
C MET A 340 -7.76 -19.86 12.10
N LYS A 341 -8.59 -20.88 12.29
CA LYS A 341 -8.15 -22.27 12.33
C LYS A 341 -7.54 -22.68 10.99
N GLU A 342 -6.56 -23.57 11.03
CA GLU A 342 -5.96 -24.14 9.82
C GLU A 342 -7.01 -24.81 8.93
N THR A 343 -7.99 -25.48 9.54
CA THR A 343 -9.12 -26.09 8.82
C THR A 343 -9.99 -25.06 8.09
N THR A 344 -10.24 -23.90 8.68
CA THR A 344 -10.97 -22.82 8.03
C THR A 344 -10.21 -22.29 6.81
N ALA A 345 -8.91 -22.03 6.95
CA ALA A 345 -8.05 -21.61 5.85
C ALA A 345 -8.02 -22.65 4.73
N TYR A 346 -7.91 -23.93 5.06
CA TYR A 346 -7.90 -25.03 4.09
C TYR A 346 -9.21 -25.13 3.30
N LEU A 347 -10.35 -25.09 3.98
CA LEU A 347 -11.67 -25.17 3.32
C LEU A 347 -11.89 -23.96 2.40
N MET A 348 -11.54 -22.76 2.85
CA MET A 348 -11.64 -21.55 2.00
C MET A 348 -10.74 -21.65 0.78
N THR A 349 -9.47 -22.00 0.93
CA THR A 349 -8.55 -22.17 -0.19
C THR A 349 -9.05 -23.21 -1.18
N SER A 350 -9.58 -24.35 -0.67
CA SER A 350 -10.17 -25.39 -1.50
C SER A 350 -11.33 -24.87 -2.37
N MET A 351 -12.22 -24.07 -1.81
CA MET A 351 -13.32 -23.45 -2.55
C MET A 351 -12.84 -22.37 -3.53
N LEU A 352 -11.88 -21.55 -3.12
CA LEU A 352 -11.31 -20.49 -3.97
C LEU A 352 -10.53 -21.04 -5.18
N LYS A 353 -10.00 -22.25 -5.10
CA LYS A 353 -9.46 -22.96 -6.29
C LYS A 353 -10.51 -23.15 -7.35
N THR A 354 -11.74 -23.50 -6.97
CA THR A 354 -12.83 -23.75 -7.91
C THR A 354 -13.31 -22.49 -8.63
N VAL A 355 -13.11 -21.30 -8.03
CA VAL A 355 -13.38 -20.02 -8.69
C VAL A 355 -12.56 -19.84 -9.97
N LEU A 356 -11.28 -20.22 -9.93
CA LEU A 356 -10.36 -20.13 -11.07
C LEU A 356 -10.49 -21.32 -12.05
N THR A 357 -11.01 -22.46 -11.59
CA THR A 357 -11.14 -23.66 -12.43
C THR A 357 -12.48 -23.73 -13.17
N TYR A 358 -13.58 -23.35 -12.51
CA TYR A 358 -14.94 -23.55 -13.00
C TYR A 358 -15.85 -22.34 -12.79
N GLY A 359 -15.37 -21.29 -12.12
CA GLY A 359 -16.17 -20.16 -11.69
C GLY A 359 -15.91 -18.87 -12.45
N THR A 360 -16.16 -17.77 -11.76
CA THR A 360 -16.08 -16.40 -12.32
C THR A 360 -14.66 -15.95 -12.64
N GLY A 361 -13.64 -16.66 -12.15
CA GLY A 361 -12.22 -16.28 -12.30
C GLY A 361 -11.44 -17.10 -13.34
N THR A 362 -12.10 -17.85 -14.21
CA THR A 362 -11.42 -18.76 -15.18
C THR A 362 -10.47 -18.04 -16.14
N GLU A 363 -10.72 -16.77 -16.46
CA GLU A 363 -9.82 -15.98 -17.32
C GLU A 363 -8.47 -15.66 -16.64
N ALA A 364 -8.41 -15.69 -15.30
CA ALA A 364 -7.18 -15.49 -14.55
C ALA A 364 -6.39 -16.79 -14.31
N ALA A 365 -6.88 -17.94 -14.77
CA ALA A 365 -6.26 -19.23 -14.53
C ALA A 365 -4.95 -19.40 -15.30
N ILE A 366 -3.89 -19.80 -14.59
CA ILE A 366 -2.57 -20.10 -15.15
C ILE A 366 -2.39 -21.61 -15.19
N SER A 367 -2.16 -22.17 -16.39
CA SER A 367 -2.00 -23.61 -16.56
C SER A 367 -0.77 -24.14 -15.82
N GLY A 368 -0.93 -25.26 -15.12
CA GLY A 368 0.17 -25.92 -14.39
C GLY A 368 0.58 -25.27 -13.07
N VAL A 369 -0.13 -24.21 -12.65
CA VAL A 369 0.13 -23.51 -11.39
C VAL A 369 -0.97 -23.82 -10.37
N TYR A 370 -0.55 -24.08 -9.13
CA TYR A 370 -1.48 -24.21 -8.01
C TYR A 370 -1.94 -22.83 -7.58
N GLN A 371 -3.22 -22.54 -7.74
CA GLN A 371 -3.76 -21.20 -7.56
C GLN A 371 -5.17 -21.22 -6.99
N ALA A 372 -5.49 -20.15 -6.27
CA ALA A 372 -6.82 -19.89 -5.74
C ALA A 372 -7.08 -18.37 -5.81
N GLY A 373 -8.31 -17.97 -5.90
CA GLY A 373 -8.62 -16.53 -6.01
C GLY A 373 -10.11 -16.25 -5.94
N LYS A 374 -10.42 -14.94 -5.97
CA LYS A 374 -11.79 -14.44 -5.98
C LYS A 374 -11.88 -13.19 -6.83
N THR A 375 -12.88 -13.16 -7.69
CA THR A 375 -13.26 -11.98 -8.46
C THR A 375 -14.14 -11.04 -7.64
N GLY A 376 -14.09 -9.76 -7.97
CA GLY A 376 -14.99 -8.75 -7.44
C GLY A 376 -15.37 -7.74 -8.50
N THR A 377 -16.56 -7.21 -8.40
CA THR A 377 -17.08 -6.13 -9.25
C THR A 377 -17.88 -5.19 -8.37
N SER A 378 -17.71 -3.91 -8.59
CA SER A 378 -18.45 -2.84 -7.94
C SER A 378 -18.94 -1.85 -9.00
N ASN A 379 -20.00 -1.14 -8.68
CA ASN A 379 -20.54 -0.09 -9.54
C ASN A 379 -19.94 1.30 -9.23
N TYR A 380 -18.92 1.36 -8.38
CA TYR A 380 -18.33 2.61 -7.89
C TYR A 380 -16.81 2.63 -8.07
#